data_faaec3e594efd90c981c651457404851
#
_entry.id   faaec3e594efd90c981c651457404851
#
_cell.length_a   1.000
_cell.length_b   1.000
_cell.length_c   1.000
_cell.angle_alpha   90.00
_cell.angle_beta   90.00
_cell.angle_gamma   90.00
#
_symmetry.space_group_name_H-M   'P 1'
#
loop_
_entity.id
_entity.type
_entity.pdbx_description
1 polymer ?
#
loop_
_entity_poly.entity_id
_entity_poly.type
_entity_poly.pdbx_seq_one_letter_code
_entity_poly.pdbx_strand_id
1 'polypeptide(L)'
;MAGNTIETTFDVTGLSAGKDYYFTIVAYVGDVDNPGEPSEEVLFGTAPSIPSISKIKGGDKRIKVKWSKGTGADYFNIYYSKKSASGYKAVVKVPADESKIRGIDGLKKNTKYYVKIEAVRTVSGITMSSVSTVKSIKTASKKVKATSISAKFFKTKKAFKKSAAYKKYKAFKKRVSYAKSYVIPGLVGTNVGGFYATRMVPQSVTFAGNYLLISAYDYTKKQESVIYVMNKTTRKYITTIVLPHTGHVGGITFDGENVWVTYGKNLQSFKFNQVQAAVLSGRPYYEIYRFASVVKMPETMSYVTYYNNRIWAAAYSEFSSKYMYGYTIQNKSAAPSLTYTNRILMPNRTQGVAFTTSGKMIVSRSCQTKKGRRGFMSQLETYQPTWDYTKLSIKKNKKKKTVKMPPMNEGIAIDGAYTYVIYESPAFYECQAKLDRVTAFKTSKIS
;
A
#
# COMPACT_ATOMS: atom_id res chain seq x y z
N MET A 1 0.40 -42.19 20.98
CA MET A 1 -0.88 -42.61 21.54
C MET A 1 -1.44 -41.45 22.35
N ALA A 2 -2.71 -41.07 22.17
CA ALA A 2 -3.31 -39.96 22.92
C ALA A 2 -3.70 -40.40 24.35
N GLY A 3 -4.06 -41.65 24.55
CA GLY A 3 -4.41 -42.26 25.83
C GLY A 3 -5.24 -43.52 25.67
N ASN A 4 -5.55 -44.18 26.78
CA ASN A 4 -6.40 -45.35 26.85
C ASN A 4 -7.59 -45.06 27.76
N THR A 5 -8.74 -45.70 27.50
CA THR A 5 -9.94 -45.61 28.33
C THR A 5 -10.74 -46.89 28.22
N ILE A 6 -11.48 -47.26 29.28
CA ILE A 6 -12.50 -48.30 29.26
C ILE A 6 -13.90 -47.72 29.02
N GLU A 7 -13.98 -46.37 29.00
CA GLU A 7 -15.22 -45.64 28.73
C GLU A 7 -15.45 -45.47 27.22
N THR A 8 -16.70 -45.25 26.83
CA THR A 8 -17.08 -44.98 25.45
C THR A 8 -16.70 -43.57 24.97
N THR A 9 -16.13 -42.76 25.86
CA THR A 9 -15.66 -41.37 25.59
C THR A 9 -14.25 -41.19 26.11
N PHE A 10 -13.45 -40.40 25.37
CA PHE A 10 -12.11 -40.02 25.78
C PHE A 10 -11.79 -38.58 25.34
N ASP A 11 -11.37 -37.76 26.30
CA ASP A 11 -11.00 -36.37 26.03
C ASP A 11 -9.52 -36.26 25.66
N VAL A 12 -9.24 -35.89 24.41
CA VAL A 12 -7.88 -35.61 23.94
C VAL A 12 -7.56 -34.17 24.24
N THR A 13 -6.63 -33.95 25.17
CA THR A 13 -6.19 -32.59 25.61
C THR A 13 -4.84 -32.18 25.01
N GLY A 14 -4.41 -30.95 25.22
CA GLY A 14 -3.12 -30.43 24.77
C GLY A 14 -3.03 -30.12 23.26
N LEU A 15 -4.14 -30.17 22.54
CA LEU A 15 -4.18 -29.89 21.12
C LEU A 15 -3.98 -28.38 20.84
N SER A 16 -3.24 -28.09 19.78
CA SER A 16 -3.02 -26.68 19.35
C SER A 16 -4.24 -26.12 18.65
N ALA A 17 -4.59 -24.87 18.92
CA ALA A 17 -5.70 -24.18 18.29
C ALA A 17 -5.52 -24.01 16.78
N GLY A 18 -6.60 -24.19 16.03
CA GLY A 18 -6.65 -23.99 14.58
C GLY A 18 -5.86 -25.00 13.77
N LYS A 19 -5.78 -26.25 14.24
CA LYS A 19 -5.07 -27.36 13.61
C LYS A 19 -6.01 -28.47 13.23
N ASP A 20 -5.59 -29.27 12.26
CA ASP A 20 -6.22 -30.53 11.87
C ASP A 20 -5.51 -31.66 12.57
N TYR A 21 -6.30 -32.67 13.02
CA TYR A 21 -5.84 -33.87 13.64
C TYR A 21 -6.60 -35.04 13.04
N TYR A 22 -5.91 -36.15 12.92
CA TYR A 22 -6.48 -37.43 12.48
C TYR A 22 -6.48 -38.39 13.63
N PHE A 23 -7.58 -39.06 13.84
CA PHE A 23 -7.78 -40.01 14.94
C PHE A 23 -8.18 -41.39 14.40
N THR A 24 -7.60 -42.40 14.98
CA THR A 24 -8.03 -43.78 14.87
C THR A 24 -8.29 -44.31 16.26
N ILE A 25 -9.22 -45.25 16.39
CA ILE A 25 -9.53 -45.97 17.63
C ILE A 25 -9.11 -47.41 17.44
N VAL A 26 -8.43 -47.99 18.44
CA VAL A 26 -8.04 -49.39 18.49
C VAL A 26 -8.65 -49.98 19.70
N ALA A 27 -9.43 -51.06 19.52
CA ALA A 27 -9.99 -51.82 20.62
C ALA A 27 -8.96 -52.89 21.10
N TYR A 28 -8.90 -53.11 22.39
CA TYR A 28 -8.05 -54.14 23.01
C TYR A 28 -8.93 -55.14 23.76
N VAL A 29 -8.58 -56.41 23.67
CA VAL A 29 -9.22 -57.48 24.44
C VAL A 29 -8.22 -58.01 25.46
N GLY A 30 -8.49 -57.72 26.72
CA GLY A 30 -7.62 -58.08 27.84
C GLY A 30 -6.60 -57.03 28.18
N ASP A 31 -5.51 -56.92 27.46
CA ASP A 31 -4.48 -55.89 27.66
C ASP A 31 -4.02 -55.22 26.34
N VAL A 32 -3.15 -54.23 26.46
CA VAL A 32 -2.66 -53.39 25.33
C VAL A 32 -1.74 -54.13 24.35
N ASP A 33 -1.30 -55.31 24.67
CA ASP A 33 -0.39 -56.11 23.82
C ASP A 33 -1.16 -56.96 22.78
N ASN A 34 -2.51 -56.97 22.85
CA ASN A 34 -3.35 -57.65 21.89
C ASN A 34 -4.36 -56.67 21.22
N PRO A 35 -3.87 -55.80 20.32
CA PRO A 35 -4.69 -54.81 19.65
C PRO A 35 -5.55 -55.44 18.56
N GLY A 36 -6.80 -54.99 18.45
CA GLY A 36 -7.66 -55.23 17.29
C GLY A 36 -7.24 -54.30 16.12
N GLU A 37 -7.92 -54.47 14.99
CA GLU A 37 -7.72 -53.58 13.83
C GLU A 37 -8.10 -52.13 14.18
N PRO A 38 -7.31 -51.13 13.74
CA PRO A 38 -7.64 -49.70 13.88
C PRO A 38 -8.94 -49.38 13.13
N SER A 39 -9.73 -48.49 13.68
CA SER A 39 -10.84 -47.88 12.95
C SER A 39 -10.33 -47.08 11.72
N GLU A 40 -11.24 -46.75 10.82
CA GLU A 40 -10.94 -45.72 9.81
C GLU A 40 -10.49 -44.42 10.48
N GLU A 41 -9.61 -43.69 9.77
CA GLU A 41 -9.09 -42.40 10.21
C GLU A 41 -10.18 -41.32 10.09
N VAL A 42 -10.40 -40.59 11.17
CA VAL A 42 -11.37 -39.48 11.21
C VAL A 42 -10.63 -38.14 11.33
N LEU A 43 -10.89 -37.23 10.38
CA LEU A 43 -10.38 -35.87 10.43
C LEU A 43 -11.19 -35.02 11.42
N PHE A 44 -10.47 -34.44 12.37
CA PHE A 44 -11.02 -33.49 13.35
C PHE A 44 -10.25 -32.18 13.36
N GLY A 45 -10.93 -31.06 13.50
CA GLY A 45 -10.29 -29.74 13.65
C GLY A 45 -10.44 -29.19 15.06
N THR A 46 -9.51 -28.39 15.49
CA THR A 46 -9.66 -27.57 16.69
C THR A 46 -10.15 -26.16 16.36
N ALA A 47 -10.85 -25.51 17.30
CA ALA A 47 -11.30 -24.15 17.19
C ALA A 47 -10.10 -23.19 16.85
N PRO A 48 -10.32 -22.12 16.09
CA PRO A 48 -9.26 -21.15 15.80
C PRO A 48 -8.80 -20.47 17.10
N SER A 49 -7.56 -19.97 17.11
CA SER A 49 -7.07 -19.22 18.27
C SER A 49 -7.88 -17.94 18.48
N ILE A 50 -8.04 -17.51 19.74
CA ILE A 50 -8.81 -16.33 20.12
C ILE A 50 -8.21 -15.08 19.42
N PRO A 51 -8.98 -14.34 18.61
CA PRO A 51 -8.51 -13.10 18.01
C PRO A 51 -8.38 -11.99 19.08
N SER A 52 -7.44 -11.07 18.89
CA SER A 52 -7.25 -9.93 19.80
C SER A 52 -7.42 -8.62 19.05
N ILE A 53 -8.26 -7.71 19.55
CA ILE A 53 -8.39 -6.37 19.01
C ILE A 53 -7.14 -5.57 19.39
N SER A 54 -6.23 -5.39 18.42
CA SER A 54 -4.95 -4.69 18.61
C SER A 54 -5.10 -3.16 18.58
N LYS A 55 -6.08 -2.63 17.82
CA LYS A 55 -6.35 -1.20 17.74
C LYS A 55 -7.82 -0.92 17.44
N ILE A 56 -8.38 0.08 18.12
CA ILE A 56 -9.72 0.57 17.85
C ILE A 56 -9.69 2.11 17.85
N LYS A 57 -10.35 2.74 16.87
CA LYS A 57 -10.42 4.20 16.72
C LYS A 57 -11.86 4.62 16.45
N GLY A 58 -12.31 5.71 17.10
CA GLY A 58 -13.59 6.36 16.81
C GLY A 58 -13.40 7.52 15.83
N GLY A 59 -14.07 7.42 14.69
CA GLY A 59 -14.11 8.45 13.64
C GLY A 59 -15.47 9.11 13.50
N ASP A 60 -15.66 9.92 12.44
CA ASP A 60 -16.92 10.59 12.14
C ASP A 60 -17.98 9.56 11.71
N LYS A 61 -18.98 9.29 12.58
CA LYS A 61 -20.04 8.27 12.40
C LYS A 61 -19.50 6.87 12.10
N ARG A 62 -18.31 6.56 12.62
CA ARG A 62 -17.54 5.39 12.23
C ARG A 62 -16.65 4.90 13.35
N ILE A 63 -16.39 3.60 13.34
CA ILE A 63 -15.31 2.97 14.11
C ILE A 63 -14.39 2.24 13.13
N LYS A 64 -13.08 2.32 13.33
CA LYS A 64 -12.11 1.47 12.66
C LYS A 64 -11.51 0.52 13.68
N VAL A 65 -11.56 -0.78 13.38
CA VAL A 65 -11.01 -1.85 14.22
C VAL A 65 -9.91 -2.58 13.48
N LYS A 66 -8.82 -2.88 14.19
CA LYS A 66 -7.74 -3.77 13.74
C LYS A 66 -7.56 -4.88 14.78
N TRP A 67 -7.37 -6.12 14.31
CA TRP A 67 -7.20 -7.29 15.17
C TRP A 67 -6.04 -8.17 14.73
N SER A 68 -5.63 -9.11 15.60
CA SER A 68 -4.65 -10.12 15.29
C SER A 68 -5.24 -11.18 14.36
N LYS A 69 -4.37 -11.88 13.68
CA LYS A 69 -4.74 -13.06 12.89
C LYS A 69 -5.03 -14.22 13.85
N GLY A 70 -6.29 -14.61 14.02
CA GLY A 70 -6.64 -15.88 14.67
C GLY A 70 -6.08 -17.04 13.85
N THR A 71 -5.19 -17.85 14.44
CA THR A 71 -4.60 -18.99 13.74
C THR A 71 -5.69 -20.00 13.40
N GLY A 72 -5.68 -20.49 12.17
CA GLY A 72 -6.64 -21.49 11.69
C GLY A 72 -8.03 -20.98 11.33
N ALA A 73 -8.32 -19.67 11.43
CA ALA A 73 -9.62 -19.15 11.03
C ALA A 73 -9.77 -19.16 9.51
N ASP A 74 -10.96 -19.51 9.01
CA ASP A 74 -11.37 -19.33 7.61
C ASP A 74 -11.85 -17.91 7.36
N TYR A 75 -12.53 -17.32 8.35
CA TYR A 75 -13.03 -15.96 8.29
C TYR A 75 -13.24 -15.37 9.69
N PHE A 76 -13.52 -14.07 9.72
CA PHE A 76 -13.85 -13.32 10.93
C PHE A 76 -15.20 -12.62 10.78
N ASN A 77 -16.03 -12.67 11.83
CA ASN A 77 -17.20 -11.85 11.98
C ASN A 77 -16.88 -10.67 12.89
N ILE A 78 -17.32 -9.49 12.52
CA ILE A 78 -17.19 -8.27 13.34
C ILE A 78 -18.57 -7.93 13.89
N TYR A 79 -18.64 -7.72 15.19
CA TYR A 79 -19.86 -7.34 15.87
C TYR A 79 -19.71 -6.02 16.60
N TYR A 80 -20.78 -5.24 16.65
CA TYR A 80 -20.85 -4.03 17.49
C TYR A 80 -22.18 -3.91 18.23
N SER A 81 -22.16 -3.22 19.37
CA SER A 81 -23.33 -2.93 20.17
C SER A 81 -23.18 -1.59 20.91
N LYS A 82 -24.30 -1.03 21.39
CA LYS A 82 -24.32 0.09 22.36
C LYS A 82 -24.29 -0.42 23.81
N LYS A 83 -24.56 -1.70 24.02
CA LYS A 83 -24.52 -2.38 25.32
C LYS A 83 -23.29 -3.30 25.38
N SER A 84 -22.67 -3.43 26.56
CA SER A 84 -21.44 -4.22 26.71
C SER A 84 -21.70 -5.72 26.61
N ALA A 85 -22.83 -6.21 27.11
CA ALA A 85 -23.12 -7.64 27.22
C ALA A 85 -24.09 -8.18 26.17
N SER A 86 -24.87 -7.32 25.50
CA SER A 86 -25.98 -7.76 24.65
C SER A 86 -26.20 -6.86 23.42
N GLY A 87 -27.16 -7.27 22.54
CA GLY A 87 -27.58 -6.46 21.39
C GLY A 87 -26.53 -6.28 20.32
N TYR A 88 -25.61 -7.22 20.17
CA TYR A 88 -24.56 -7.20 19.14
C TYR A 88 -25.14 -7.46 17.75
N LYS A 89 -24.77 -6.58 16.81
CA LYS A 89 -25.12 -6.69 15.40
C LYS A 89 -23.88 -7.09 14.61
N ALA A 90 -24.02 -8.08 13.73
CA ALA A 90 -22.98 -8.42 12.77
C ALA A 90 -22.84 -7.28 11.72
N VAL A 91 -21.60 -6.98 11.36
CA VAL A 91 -21.29 -5.94 10.37
C VAL A 91 -20.90 -6.57 9.04
N VAL A 92 -19.89 -7.45 9.08
CA VAL A 92 -19.26 -7.99 7.88
C VAL A 92 -18.53 -9.27 8.21
N LYS A 93 -18.60 -10.24 7.29
CA LYS A 93 -17.73 -11.42 7.24
C LYS A 93 -16.44 -11.07 6.51
N VAL A 94 -15.29 -11.28 7.13
CA VAL A 94 -13.96 -10.96 6.60
C VAL A 94 -13.19 -12.24 6.38
N PRO A 95 -12.88 -12.63 5.11
CA PRO A 95 -12.04 -13.79 4.82
C PRO A 95 -10.66 -13.72 5.50
N ALA A 96 -10.12 -14.89 5.86
CA ALA A 96 -8.84 -14.95 6.57
C ALA A 96 -7.63 -14.49 5.74
N ASP A 97 -7.73 -14.45 4.43
CA ASP A 97 -6.71 -13.95 3.50
C ASP A 97 -6.73 -12.43 3.31
N GLU A 98 -7.76 -11.74 3.83
CA GLU A 98 -7.87 -10.29 3.75
C GLU A 98 -7.18 -9.56 4.91
N SER A 99 -7.00 -8.25 4.77
CA SER A 99 -6.40 -7.39 5.80
C SER A 99 -7.26 -7.33 7.06
N LYS A 100 -6.63 -7.51 8.22
CA LYS A 100 -7.29 -7.52 9.54
C LYS A 100 -7.57 -6.11 10.07
N ILE A 101 -8.19 -5.30 9.22
CA ILE A 101 -8.65 -3.94 9.54
C ILE A 101 -9.96 -3.67 8.84
N ARG A 102 -10.94 -3.11 9.54
CA ARG A 102 -12.25 -2.75 8.95
C ARG A 102 -12.82 -1.50 9.57
N GLY A 103 -13.58 -0.78 8.75
CA GLY A 103 -14.45 0.29 9.18
C GLY A 103 -15.87 -0.22 9.43
N ILE A 104 -16.48 0.26 10.49
CA ILE A 104 -17.91 0.10 10.81
C ILE A 104 -18.54 1.46 10.60
N ASP A 105 -19.32 1.62 9.55
CA ASP A 105 -19.91 2.90 9.12
C ASP A 105 -21.37 3.04 9.60
N GLY A 106 -21.96 4.22 9.39
CA GLY A 106 -23.38 4.49 9.69
C GLY A 106 -23.69 4.66 11.19
N LEU A 107 -22.69 4.82 12.02
CA LEU A 107 -22.85 4.97 13.46
C LEU A 107 -23.32 6.37 13.86
N LYS A 108 -23.91 6.52 15.06
CA LYS A 108 -24.21 7.82 15.63
C LYS A 108 -22.94 8.52 16.08
N LYS A 109 -22.87 9.85 15.93
CA LYS A 109 -21.78 10.68 16.50
C LYS A 109 -21.81 10.67 18.01
N ASN A 110 -20.63 10.94 18.60
CA ASN A 110 -20.46 11.11 20.04
C ASN A 110 -21.06 9.98 20.88
N THR A 111 -21.07 8.75 20.34
CA THR A 111 -21.75 7.59 20.94
C THR A 111 -20.74 6.49 21.23
N LYS A 112 -20.81 5.91 22.43
CA LYS A 112 -19.99 4.76 22.84
C LYS A 112 -20.53 3.49 22.23
N TYR A 113 -19.64 2.69 21.67
CA TYR A 113 -19.91 1.38 21.12
C TYR A 113 -18.92 0.35 21.66
N TYR A 114 -19.37 -0.88 21.74
CA TYR A 114 -18.62 -2.07 22.11
C TYR A 114 -18.44 -2.92 20.87
N VAL A 115 -17.24 -3.47 20.70
CA VAL A 115 -16.87 -4.26 19.51
C VAL A 115 -16.23 -5.56 19.96
N LYS A 116 -16.59 -6.67 19.33
CA LYS A 116 -15.94 -7.98 19.45
C LYS A 116 -15.71 -8.58 18.07
N ILE A 117 -14.72 -9.47 17.99
CA ILE A 117 -14.35 -10.20 16.79
C ILE A 117 -14.50 -11.70 17.08
N GLU A 118 -15.13 -12.41 16.19
CA GLU A 118 -15.24 -13.85 16.22
C GLU A 118 -14.40 -14.43 15.07
N ALA A 119 -13.48 -15.33 15.38
CA ALA A 119 -12.76 -16.16 14.43
C ALA A 119 -13.54 -17.45 14.22
N VAL A 120 -13.79 -17.84 12.98
CA VAL A 120 -14.62 -19.01 12.64
C VAL A 120 -13.83 -19.93 11.74
N ARG A 121 -13.97 -21.22 11.97
CA ARG A 121 -13.38 -22.32 11.21
C ARG A 121 -14.39 -23.45 11.00
N THR A 122 -14.35 -24.09 9.82
CA THR A 122 -15.16 -25.27 9.52
C THR A 122 -14.25 -26.40 9.06
N VAL A 123 -14.34 -27.56 9.69
CA VAL A 123 -13.60 -28.79 9.33
C VAL A 123 -14.58 -29.97 9.35
N SER A 124 -14.60 -30.78 8.29
CA SER A 124 -15.51 -31.93 8.16
C SER A 124 -16.98 -31.58 8.46
N GLY A 125 -17.45 -30.40 8.03
CA GLY A 125 -18.82 -29.92 8.27
C GLY A 125 -19.07 -29.34 9.67
N ILE A 126 -18.14 -29.47 10.61
CA ILE A 126 -18.25 -28.94 11.99
C ILE A 126 -17.70 -27.50 12.02
N THR A 127 -18.55 -26.54 12.42
CA THR A 127 -18.17 -25.14 12.57
C THR A 127 -17.84 -24.83 14.03
N MET A 128 -16.63 -24.28 14.22
CA MET A 128 -16.10 -23.89 15.53
C MET A 128 -15.73 -22.41 15.51
N SER A 129 -15.82 -21.75 16.66
CA SER A 129 -15.45 -20.34 16.74
C SER A 129 -14.76 -19.99 18.07
N SER A 130 -14.03 -18.88 18.03
CA SER A 130 -13.41 -18.25 19.20
C SER A 130 -13.63 -16.75 19.15
N VAL A 131 -14.01 -16.15 20.30
CA VAL A 131 -14.42 -14.75 20.36
C VAL A 131 -13.42 -13.93 21.18
N SER A 132 -13.05 -12.74 20.67
CA SER A 132 -12.20 -11.79 21.36
C SER A 132 -12.84 -11.22 22.63
N THR A 133 -12.01 -10.67 23.50
CA THR A 133 -12.49 -9.73 24.54
C THR A 133 -13.19 -8.54 23.90
N VAL A 134 -14.19 -7.98 24.58
CA VAL A 134 -14.91 -6.80 24.14
C VAL A 134 -14.05 -5.55 24.35
N LYS A 135 -13.91 -4.71 23.33
CA LYS A 135 -13.36 -3.36 23.47
C LYS A 135 -14.38 -2.29 23.16
N SER A 136 -14.27 -1.14 23.81
CA SER A 136 -15.19 -0.03 23.58
C SER A 136 -14.46 1.22 23.10
N ILE A 137 -15.19 2.04 22.32
CA ILE A 137 -14.72 3.33 21.82
C ILE A 137 -15.92 4.26 21.60
N LYS A 138 -15.68 5.57 21.73
CA LYS A 138 -16.64 6.60 21.38
C LYS A 138 -16.37 7.12 19.98
N THR A 139 -17.40 7.24 19.15
CA THR A 139 -17.29 7.89 17.82
C THR A 139 -16.99 9.38 17.98
N ALA A 140 -16.38 10.00 16.96
CA ALA A 140 -16.05 11.42 17.02
C ALA A 140 -17.30 12.29 17.15
N SER A 141 -17.17 13.41 17.87
CA SER A 141 -18.22 14.43 18.02
C SER A 141 -18.30 15.37 16.81
N LYS A 142 -17.14 15.63 16.16
CA LYS A 142 -17.02 16.57 15.05
C LYS A 142 -17.00 15.83 13.68
N LYS A 143 -17.51 16.50 12.66
CA LYS A 143 -17.38 16.04 11.26
C LYS A 143 -15.93 16.12 10.82
N VAL A 144 -15.46 15.10 10.12
CA VAL A 144 -14.12 15.11 9.51
C VAL A 144 -14.13 15.99 8.26
N LYS A 145 -13.12 16.85 8.16
CA LYS A 145 -12.94 17.73 6.99
C LYS A 145 -12.64 16.90 5.74
N ALA A 146 -13.07 17.40 4.58
CA ALA A 146 -12.71 16.81 3.28
C ALA A 146 -11.20 16.93 3.01
N THR A 147 -10.70 16.09 2.10
CA THR A 147 -9.35 16.23 1.55
C THR A 147 -9.22 17.58 0.86
N SER A 148 -8.14 18.30 1.17
CA SER A 148 -7.86 19.61 0.55
C SER A 148 -7.48 19.43 -0.92
N ILE A 149 -8.07 20.21 -1.79
CA ILE A 149 -7.89 20.13 -3.25
C ILE A 149 -7.23 21.39 -3.84
N SER A 150 -7.14 22.46 -3.07
CA SER A 150 -6.51 23.70 -3.50
C SER A 150 -5.00 23.65 -3.38
N ALA A 151 -4.30 24.34 -4.26
CA ALA A 151 -2.87 24.54 -4.15
C ALA A 151 -2.50 25.16 -2.81
N LYS A 152 -1.53 24.56 -2.11
CA LYS A 152 -1.09 25.03 -0.79
C LYS A 152 -0.33 26.34 -0.87
N PHE A 153 0.50 26.51 -1.90
CA PHE A 153 1.40 27.66 -2.04
C PHE A 153 1.14 28.47 -3.31
N PHE A 154 0.86 27.83 -4.45
CA PHE A 154 0.84 28.49 -5.76
C PHE A 154 -0.54 28.42 -6.41
N LYS A 155 -1.48 29.22 -5.91
CA LYS A 155 -2.86 29.29 -6.45
C LYS A 155 -2.89 29.78 -7.92
N THR A 156 -1.90 30.57 -8.34
CA THR A 156 -1.83 31.13 -9.70
C THR A 156 -0.47 30.89 -10.35
N LYS A 157 -0.41 30.95 -11.70
CA LYS A 157 0.83 30.91 -12.47
C LYS A 157 1.80 32.04 -12.08
N LYS A 158 1.27 33.23 -11.73
CA LYS A 158 2.06 34.38 -11.26
C LYS A 158 2.74 34.04 -9.93
N ALA A 159 1.99 33.46 -8.95
CA ALA A 159 2.57 33.02 -7.68
C ALA A 159 3.63 31.93 -7.87
N PHE A 160 3.38 30.95 -8.74
CA PHE A 160 4.36 29.91 -9.08
C PHE A 160 5.65 30.49 -9.65
N LYS A 161 5.57 31.45 -10.58
CA LYS A 161 6.75 32.14 -11.16
C LYS A 161 7.53 32.97 -10.15
N LYS A 162 6.90 33.41 -9.05
CA LYS A 162 7.56 34.11 -7.94
C LYS A 162 8.23 33.18 -6.95
N SER A 163 7.99 31.86 -7.01
CA SER A 163 8.53 30.88 -6.06
C SER A 163 10.06 30.78 -6.12
N ALA A 164 10.67 30.41 -5.00
CA ALA A 164 12.10 30.12 -4.93
C ALA A 164 12.50 28.96 -5.87
N ALA A 165 11.66 27.95 -6.02
CA ALA A 165 11.87 26.85 -6.96
C ALA A 165 12.00 27.36 -8.41
N TYR A 166 11.11 28.25 -8.85
CA TYR A 166 11.13 28.78 -10.20
C TYR A 166 12.28 29.78 -10.42
N LYS A 167 12.58 30.63 -9.43
CA LYS A 167 13.62 31.67 -9.55
C LYS A 167 15.05 31.12 -9.49
N LYS A 168 15.33 30.23 -8.54
CA LYS A 168 16.70 29.75 -8.27
C LYS A 168 17.15 28.61 -9.20
N TYR A 169 16.25 27.86 -9.81
CA TYR A 169 16.58 26.67 -10.62
C TYR A 169 16.38 26.95 -12.11
N LYS A 170 17.39 27.60 -12.75
CA LYS A 170 17.33 28.02 -14.17
C LYS A 170 16.94 26.88 -15.12
N ALA A 171 17.50 25.67 -14.92
CA ALA A 171 17.21 24.50 -15.77
C ALA A 171 15.76 24.03 -15.64
N PHE A 172 15.21 24.02 -14.43
CA PHE A 172 13.80 23.76 -14.14
C PHE A 172 12.90 24.83 -14.79
N LYS A 173 13.18 26.11 -14.53
CA LYS A 173 12.43 27.27 -15.07
C LYS A 173 12.23 27.17 -16.59
N LYS A 174 13.29 26.82 -17.33
CA LYS A 174 13.28 26.76 -18.80
C LYS A 174 12.43 25.61 -19.35
N ARG A 175 12.08 24.61 -18.53
CA ARG A 175 11.49 23.35 -18.97
C ARG A 175 10.11 23.06 -18.41
N VAL A 176 9.79 23.58 -17.22
CA VAL A 176 8.53 23.28 -16.52
C VAL A 176 7.32 23.88 -17.22
N SER A 177 6.27 23.07 -17.37
CA SER A 177 4.96 23.51 -17.86
C SER A 177 3.97 23.63 -16.69
N TYR A 178 3.65 24.85 -16.28
CA TYR A 178 2.62 25.08 -15.26
C TYR A 178 1.25 24.56 -15.70
N ALA A 179 0.88 24.80 -16.95
CA ALA A 179 -0.43 24.44 -17.49
C ALA A 179 -0.69 22.94 -17.55
N LYS A 180 0.37 22.12 -17.66
CA LYS A 180 0.27 20.64 -17.69
C LYS A 180 0.49 20.00 -16.32
N SER A 181 0.84 20.79 -15.29
CA SER A 181 1.09 20.30 -13.93
C SER A 181 -0.21 20.02 -13.19
N TYR A 182 -0.15 19.09 -12.20
CA TYR A 182 -1.28 18.75 -11.32
C TYR A 182 -1.05 19.31 -9.92
N VAL A 183 -2.05 19.90 -9.31
CA VAL A 183 -2.02 20.27 -7.89
C VAL A 183 -2.04 18.98 -7.06
N ILE A 184 -1.17 18.86 -6.07
CA ILE A 184 -1.15 17.70 -5.16
C ILE A 184 -2.27 17.88 -4.13
N PRO A 185 -3.24 16.95 -4.06
CA PRO A 185 -4.28 16.99 -3.03
C PRO A 185 -3.74 16.70 -1.63
N GLY A 186 -4.48 17.03 -0.61
CA GLY A 186 -4.23 16.60 0.76
C GLY A 186 -3.07 17.28 1.50
N LEU A 187 -2.36 18.23 0.88
CA LEU A 187 -1.23 18.93 1.50
C LEU A 187 -1.59 19.81 2.69
N VAL A 188 -2.84 20.27 2.79
CA VAL A 188 -3.36 21.00 3.97
C VAL A 188 -4.02 20.01 4.93
N GLY A 189 -4.63 18.97 4.41
CA GLY A 189 -5.19 17.90 5.19
C GLY A 189 -5.97 16.91 4.32
N THR A 190 -6.01 15.66 4.75
CA THR A 190 -6.60 14.52 4.05
C THR A 190 -7.62 13.82 4.93
N ASN A 191 -8.78 13.52 4.35
CA ASN A 191 -9.72 12.57 4.91
C ASN A 191 -9.23 11.15 4.61
N VAL A 192 -8.77 10.46 5.64
CA VAL A 192 -8.25 9.09 5.59
C VAL A 192 -9.29 8.16 6.19
N GLY A 193 -10.30 7.78 5.40
CA GLY A 193 -11.32 6.83 5.86
C GLY A 193 -12.10 7.33 7.08
N GLY A 194 -12.56 8.58 7.11
CA GLY A 194 -13.29 9.17 8.24
C GLY A 194 -12.40 9.62 9.41
N PHE A 195 -11.09 9.69 9.19
CA PHE A 195 -10.09 10.30 10.09
C PHE A 195 -9.34 11.40 9.35
N TYR A 196 -8.69 12.31 10.07
CA TYR A 196 -8.03 13.45 9.43
C TYR A 196 -6.52 13.44 9.66
N ALA A 197 -5.76 13.49 8.57
CA ALA A 197 -4.31 13.63 8.57
C ALA A 197 -3.92 15.03 8.10
N THR A 198 -3.01 15.71 8.79
CA THR A 198 -2.52 17.05 8.43
C THR A 198 -1.09 17.06 7.91
N ARG A 199 -0.42 15.91 7.89
CA ARG A 199 0.99 15.78 7.50
C ARG A 199 1.22 14.67 6.49
N MET A 200 0.43 14.68 5.41
CA MET A 200 0.65 13.75 4.29
C MET A 200 1.86 14.16 3.48
N VAL A 201 2.74 13.19 3.21
CA VAL A 201 3.97 13.34 2.42
C VAL A 201 3.77 12.62 1.09
N PRO A 202 3.66 13.35 -0.03
CA PRO A 202 3.54 12.74 -1.35
C PRO A 202 4.85 12.09 -1.78
N GLN A 203 4.79 10.94 -2.44
CA GLN A 203 5.97 10.12 -2.72
C GLN A 203 6.14 9.80 -4.20
N SER A 204 5.14 9.23 -4.84
CA SER A 204 5.28 8.75 -6.20
C SER A 204 4.02 8.98 -7.03
N VAL A 205 4.16 8.86 -8.34
CA VAL A 205 3.08 9.06 -9.30
C VAL A 205 3.11 7.99 -10.39
N THR A 206 1.93 7.63 -10.89
CA THR A 206 1.77 6.81 -12.10
C THR A 206 0.49 7.18 -12.83
N PHE A 207 0.45 6.92 -14.13
CA PHE A 207 -0.78 7.00 -14.91
C PHE A 207 -1.38 5.60 -15.04
N ALA A 208 -2.70 5.52 -14.85
CA ALA A 208 -3.47 4.29 -14.94
C ALA A 208 -4.81 4.61 -15.64
N GLY A 209 -4.96 4.18 -16.89
CA GLY A 209 -6.12 4.53 -17.72
C GLY A 209 -6.32 6.06 -17.79
N ASN A 210 -7.50 6.52 -17.40
CA ASN A 210 -7.87 7.94 -17.40
C ASN A 210 -7.50 8.69 -16.11
N TYR A 211 -6.61 8.11 -15.29
CA TYR A 211 -6.28 8.68 -13.98
C TYR A 211 -4.77 8.91 -13.82
N LEU A 212 -4.42 9.95 -13.06
CA LEU A 212 -3.14 10.09 -12.38
C LEU A 212 -3.32 9.63 -10.93
N LEU A 213 -2.49 8.70 -10.50
CA LEU A 213 -2.45 8.18 -9.14
C LEU A 213 -1.23 8.77 -8.41
N ILE A 214 -1.43 9.29 -7.19
CA ILE A 214 -0.37 9.87 -6.36
C ILE A 214 -0.35 9.13 -5.02
N SER A 215 0.75 8.44 -4.71
CA SER A 215 0.93 7.82 -3.39
C SER A 215 1.41 8.82 -2.35
N ALA A 216 0.90 8.69 -1.11
CA ALA A 216 1.31 9.51 0.03
C ALA A 216 1.16 8.75 1.34
N TYR A 217 2.01 9.06 2.33
CA TYR A 217 1.93 8.50 3.67
C TYR A 217 1.77 9.61 4.74
N ASP A 218 1.18 9.29 5.88
CA ASP A 218 1.15 10.20 7.02
C ASP A 218 2.52 10.20 7.73
N TYR A 219 3.22 11.34 7.71
CA TYR A 219 4.50 11.52 8.41
C TYR A 219 4.45 11.08 9.87
N THR A 220 3.32 11.28 10.53
CA THR A 220 3.12 10.89 11.94
C THR A 220 2.83 9.40 12.11
N LYS A 221 2.60 8.67 11.02
CA LYS A 221 2.18 7.25 10.99
C LYS A 221 0.93 6.94 11.83
N LYS A 222 0.15 7.97 12.17
CA LYS A 222 -1.10 7.81 12.92
C LYS A 222 -2.26 7.38 12.02
N GLN A 223 -2.24 7.81 10.75
CA GLN A 223 -3.24 7.46 9.75
C GLN A 223 -2.65 6.58 8.66
N GLU A 224 -3.51 5.85 7.97
CA GLU A 224 -3.14 4.97 6.88
C GLU A 224 -2.60 5.77 5.68
N SER A 225 -1.75 5.12 4.88
CA SER A 225 -1.24 5.65 3.63
C SER A 225 -2.36 5.70 2.58
N VAL A 226 -2.23 6.59 1.62
CA VAL A 226 -3.27 6.85 0.64
C VAL A 226 -2.74 6.91 -0.79
N ILE A 227 -3.65 6.76 -1.74
CA ILE A 227 -3.44 7.07 -3.14
C ILE A 227 -4.52 8.08 -3.53
N TYR A 228 -4.11 9.29 -3.92
CA TYR A 228 -5.03 10.27 -4.49
C TYR A 228 -5.30 9.93 -5.96
N VAL A 229 -6.57 9.89 -6.33
CA VAL A 229 -7.02 9.65 -7.70
C VAL A 229 -7.39 10.98 -8.33
N MET A 230 -6.75 11.30 -9.45
CA MET A 230 -6.99 12.52 -10.20
C MET A 230 -7.44 12.19 -11.62
N ASN A 231 -8.37 12.95 -12.17
CA ASN A 231 -8.72 12.87 -13.58
C ASN A 231 -7.54 13.36 -14.44
N LYS A 232 -7.11 12.54 -15.37
CA LYS A 232 -5.97 12.81 -16.25
C LYS A 232 -6.18 14.03 -17.15
N THR A 233 -7.37 14.19 -17.70
CA THR A 233 -7.71 15.26 -18.66
C THR A 233 -8.01 16.56 -17.96
N THR A 234 -8.93 16.57 -16.98
CA THR A 234 -9.34 17.79 -16.27
C THR A 234 -8.37 18.22 -15.19
N ARG A 235 -7.46 17.31 -14.77
CA ARG A 235 -6.50 17.47 -13.67
C ARG A 235 -7.14 17.76 -12.31
N LYS A 236 -8.43 17.43 -12.15
CA LYS A 236 -9.17 17.58 -10.90
C LYS A 236 -9.03 16.33 -10.04
N TYR A 237 -8.97 16.52 -8.73
CA TYR A 237 -9.07 15.45 -7.74
C TYR A 237 -10.46 14.80 -7.83
N ILE A 238 -10.50 13.47 -7.65
CA ILE A 238 -11.74 12.69 -7.64
C ILE A 238 -11.98 12.13 -6.25
N THR A 239 -11.07 11.27 -5.75
CA THR A 239 -11.24 10.57 -4.48
C THR A 239 -9.89 10.17 -3.89
N THR A 240 -9.90 9.67 -2.65
CA THR A 240 -8.74 9.10 -1.96
C THR A 240 -8.93 7.60 -1.77
N ILE A 241 -8.03 6.78 -2.26
CA ILE A 241 -7.94 5.36 -1.91
C ILE A 241 -7.11 5.25 -0.64
N VAL A 242 -7.64 4.56 0.38
CA VAL A 242 -6.97 4.32 1.66
C VAL A 242 -6.42 2.90 1.67
N LEU A 243 -5.12 2.77 1.91
CA LEU A 243 -4.44 1.48 2.01
C LEU A 243 -4.56 0.92 3.45
N PRO A 244 -4.50 -0.39 3.66
CA PRO A 244 -4.72 -1.01 4.97
C PRO A 244 -3.48 -0.94 5.91
N HIS A 245 -2.58 0.00 5.68
CA HIS A 245 -1.34 0.17 6.46
C HIS A 245 -0.86 1.63 6.49
N THR A 246 0.07 1.94 7.41
CA THR A 246 0.68 3.26 7.61
C THR A 246 2.09 3.36 7.00
N GLY A 247 2.43 2.47 6.06
CA GLY A 247 3.78 2.35 5.53
C GLY A 247 4.17 3.47 4.59
N HIS A 248 5.47 3.63 4.41
CA HIS A 248 6.05 4.51 3.40
C HIS A 248 5.83 3.88 2.01
N VAL A 249 4.95 4.48 1.22
CA VAL A 249 4.57 4.04 -0.13
C VAL A 249 5.38 4.81 -1.17
N GLY A 250 6.71 4.61 -1.15
CA GLY A 250 7.69 5.36 -1.94
C GLY A 250 7.57 5.18 -3.45
N GLY A 251 7.00 4.06 -3.90
CA GLY A 251 6.80 3.78 -5.31
C GLY A 251 5.38 3.35 -5.65
N ILE A 252 4.88 3.79 -6.80
CA ILE A 252 3.62 3.33 -7.40
C ILE A 252 3.80 3.17 -8.92
N THR A 253 3.26 2.10 -9.50
CA THR A 253 3.24 1.89 -10.96
C THR A 253 2.00 1.11 -11.38
N PHE A 254 1.71 1.13 -12.68
CA PHE A 254 0.58 0.42 -13.30
C PHE A 254 1.06 -0.44 -14.45
N ASP A 255 0.67 -1.72 -14.46
CA ASP A 255 1.08 -2.70 -15.47
C ASP A 255 0.06 -2.95 -16.58
N GLY A 256 -1.01 -2.16 -16.61
CA GLY A 256 -2.16 -2.32 -17.50
C GLY A 256 -3.38 -2.99 -16.84
N GLU A 257 -3.19 -3.77 -15.77
CA GLU A 257 -4.25 -4.46 -15.03
C GLU A 257 -4.18 -4.24 -13.52
N ASN A 258 -2.97 -4.13 -12.97
CA ASN A 258 -2.74 -4.02 -11.54
C ASN A 258 -1.98 -2.73 -11.21
N VAL A 259 -2.35 -2.10 -10.11
CA VAL A 259 -1.59 -1.03 -9.50
C VAL A 259 -0.66 -1.64 -8.45
N TRP A 260 0.65 -1.43 -8.60
CA TRP A 260 1.69 -1.92 -7.71
C TRP A 260 2.19 -0.80 -6.81
N VAL A 261 2.35 -1.08 -5.52
CA VAL A 261 2.88 -0.14 -4.53
C VAL A 261 3.98 -0.79 -3.68
N THR A 262 4.98 0.00 -3.30
CA THR A 262 6.03 -0.46 -2.38
C THR A 262 5.55 -0.34 -0.93
N TYR A 263 5.83 -1.37 -0.11
CA TYR A 263 5.57 -1.38 1.32
C TYR A 263 6.65 -2.17 2.07
N GLY A 264 7.66 -1.49 2.61
CA GLY A 264 8.79 -2.16 3.27
C GLY A 264 9.49 -3.13 2.31
N LYS A 265 9.69 -4.37 2.74
CA LYS A 265 10.24 -5.45 1.92
C LYS A 265 9.18 -6.15 1.06
N ASN A 266 8.10 -5.46 0.68
CA ASN A 266 7.07 -6.04 -0.17
C ASN A 266 6.73 -5.12 -1.34
N LEU A 267 6.37 -5.74 -2.48
CA LEU A 267 5.54 -5.14 -3.50
C LEU A 267 4.13 -5.68 -3.34
N GLN A 268 3.17 -4.80 -3.23
CA GLN A 268 1.75 -5.13 -3.11
C GLN A 268 1.04 -4.68 -4.36
N SER A 269 0.15 -5.49 -4.90
CA SER A 269 -0.68 -5.12 -6.04
C SER A 269 -2.16 -5.22 -5.70
N PHE A 270 -2.95 -4.36 -6.31
CA PHE A 270 -4.40 -4.45 -6.32
C PHE A 270 -4.93 -4.19 -7.73
N LYS A 271 -6.09 -4.76 -8.04
CA LYS A 271 -6.68 -4.67 -9.36
C LYS A 271 -7.09 -3.24 -9.71
N PHE A 272 -6.90 -2.84 -10.96
CA PHE A 272 -7.29 -1.51 -11.45
C PHE A 272 -8.81 -1.26 -11.34
N ASN A 273 -9.63 -2.32 -11.40
CA ASN A 273 -11.07 -2.17 -11.16
C ASN A 273 -11.42 -1.61 -9.78
N GLN A 274 -10.54 -1.76 -8.77
CA GLN A 274 -10.73 -1.10 -7.46
C GLN A 274 -10.54 0.42 -7.54
N VAL A 275 -9.66 0.90 -8.44
CA VAL A 275 -9.56 2.35 -8.73
C VAL A 275 -10.84 2.84 -9.40
N GLN A 276 -11.35 2.08 -10.37
CA GLN A 276 -12.60 2.39 -11.06
C GLN A 276 -13.79 2.38 -10.09
N ALA A 277 -13.87 1.37 -9.21
CA ALA A 277 -14.89 1.29 -8.16
C ALA A 277 -14.81 2.48 -7.20
N ALA A 278 -13.59 2.91 -6.82
CA ALA A 278 -13.40 4.09 -5.98
C ALA A 278 -13.95 5.36 -6.66
N VAL A 279 -13.70 5.52 -7.95
CA VAL A 279 -14.23 6.66 -8.75
C VAL A 279 -15.75 6.59 -8.88
N LEU A 280 -16.29 5.44 -9.26
CA LEU A 280 -17.73 5.24 -9.45
C LEU A 280 -18.53 5.37 -8.14
N SER A 281 -17.90 5.10 -7.00
CA SER A 281 -18.58 5.22 -5.70
C SER A 281 -19.03 6.64 -5.36
N GLY A 282 -18.45 7.67 -5.99
CA GLY A 282 -18.69 9.07 -5.67
C GLY A 282 -18.33 9.48 -4.24
N ARG A 283 -17.70 8.57 -3.47
CA ARG A 283 -17.36 8.81 -2.06
C ARG A 283 -16.07 9.61 -1.93
N PRO A 284 -15.88 10.38 -0.84
CA PRO A 284 -14.67 11.15 -0.59
C PRO A 284 -13.45 10.28 -0.33
N TYR A 285 -13.64 9.00 -0.03
CA TYR A 285 -12.61 7.98 0.10
C TYR A 285 -13.16 6.58 -0.18
N TYR A 286 -12.24 5.68 -0.53
CA TYR A 286 -12.47 4.26 -0.77
C TYR A 286 -11.38 3.45 -0.07
N GLU A 287 -11.72 2.39 0.67
CA GLU A 287 -10.75 1.58 1.40
C GLU A 287 -10.46 0.27 0.67
N ILE A 288 -9.20 0.00 0.42
CA ILE A 288 -8.74 -1.31 -0.06
C ILE A 288 -8.43 -2.17 1.15
N TYR A 289 -8.99 -3.36 1.17
CA TYR A 289 -8.76 -4.35 2.23
C TYR A 289 -8.05 -5.61 1.73
N ARG A 290 -8.12 -5.89 0.43
CA ARG A 290 -7.49 -7.03 -0.20
C ARG A 290 -6.53 -6.57 -1.28
N PHE A 291 -5.30 -7.10 -1.22
CA PHE A 291 -4.35 -7.04 -2.31
C PHE A 291 -4.53 -8.25 -3.22
N ALA A 292 -4.34 -8.08 -4.51
CA ALA A 292 -4.31 -9.18 -5.46
C ALA A 292 -3.04 -10.03 -5.25
N SER A 293 -1.96 -9.37 -4.81
CA SER A 293 -0.70 -10.03 -4.51
C SER A 293 0.13 -9.23 -3.49
N VAL A 294 0.92 -9.95 -2.70
CA VAL A 294 1.96 -9.41 -1.81
C VAL A 294 3.24 -10.20 -2.03
N VAL A 295 4.16 -9.65 -2.80
CA VAL A 295 5.42 -10.29 -3.17
C VAL A 295 6.54 -9.79 -2.26
N LYS A 296 7.23 -10.71 -1.58
CA LYS A 296 8.40 -10.40 -0.74
C LYS A 296 9.60 -10.07 -1.61
N MET A 297 10.27 -8.98 -1.28
CA MET A 297 11.43 -8.45 -1.99
C MET A 297 12.71 -8.66 -1.18
N PRO A 298 13.89 -8.70 -1.81
CA PRO A 298 15.16 -8.93 -1.10
C PRO A 298 15.51 -7.83 -0.10
N GLU A 299 15.11 -6.58 -0.39
CA GLU A 299 15.33 -5.43 0.49
C GLU A 299 14.13 -4.50 0.51
N THR A 300 14.16 -3.44 1.34
CA THR A 300 13.10 -2.43 1.38
C THR A 300 13.06 -1.64 0.08
N MET A 301 11.98 -1.78 -0.69
CA MET A 301 11.80 -1.09 -1.97
C MET A 301 11.30 0.34 -1.75
N SER A 302 11.98 1.30 -2.37
CA SER A 302 11.65 2.72 -2.30
C SER A 302 10.97 3.24 -3.56
N TYR A 303 11.23 2.64 -4.70
CA TYR A 303 10.58 3.00 -5.94
C TYR A 303 10.29 1.77 -6.81
N VAL A 304 9.31 1.91 -7.69
CA VAL A 304 8.88 0.87 -8.64
C VAL A 304 8.43 1.53 -9.94
N THR A 305 8.70 0.89 -11.06
CA THR A 305 8.22 1.30 -12.39
C THR A 305 7.91 0.07 -13.24
N TYR A 306 6.99 0.21 -14.18
CA TYR A 306 6.66 -0.81 -15.17
C TYR A 306 7.21 -0.40 -16.54
N TYR A 307 7.93 -1.28 -17.16
CA TYR A 307 8.45 -1.08 -18.50
C TYR A 307 8.78 -2.40 -19.16
N ASN A 308 8.41 -2.53 -20.44
CA ASN A 308 8.70 -3.69 -21.29
C ASN A 308 8.29 -5.02 -20.63
N ASN A 309 7.02 -5.10 -20.23
CA ASN A 309 6.39 -6.25 -19.56
C ASN A 309 7.08 -6.71 -18.26
N ARG A 310 7.81 -5.80 -17.59
CA ARG A 310 8.49 -6.08 -16.32
C ARG A 310 8.19 -5.03 -15.27
N ILE A 311 8.11 -5.50 -14.04
CA ILE A 311 8.19 -4.64 -12.86
C ILE A 311 9.67 -4.44 -12.53
N TRP A 312 10.07 -3.19 -12.38
CA TRP A 312 11.41 -2.78 -11.95
C TRP A 312 11.32 -2.10 -10.60
N ALA A 313 12.01 -2.62 -9.60
CA ALA A 313 11.95 -2.08 -8.24
C ALA A 313 13.33 -2.02 -7.59
N ALA A 314 13.58 -1.01 -6.75
CA ALA A 314 14.82 -0.88 -6.02
C ALA A 314 14.67 -0.15 -4.69
N ALA A 315 15.68 -0.31 -3.85
CA ALA A 315 15.87 0.44 -2.62
C ALA A 315 16.52 1.82 -2.90
N TYR A 316 16.22 2.78 -2.04
CA TYR A 316 16.96 4.03 -1.93
C TYR A 316 18.27 3.83 -1.15
N SER A 317 19.32 4.51 -1.57
CA SER A 317 20.52 4.71 -0.76
C SER A 317 21.08 6.11 -1.03
N GLU A 318 21.44 6.82 0.04
CA GLU A 318 22.08 8.14 -0.10
C GLU A 318 23.56 8.01 -0.50
N PHE A 319 24.22 6.95 -0.09
CA PHE A 319 25.69 6.85 -0.17
C PHE A 319 26.20 5.90 -1.24
N SER A 320 25.50 4.81 -1.47
CA SER A 320 25.94 3.74 -2.39
C SER A 320 24.96 3.54 -3.55
N SER A 321 25.48 3.09 -4.68
CA SER A 321 24.65 2.56 -5.77
C SER A 321 23.90 1.33 -5.32
N LYS A 322 22.67 1.14 -5.83
CA LYS A 322 21.80 0.00 -5.55
C LYS A 322 21.39 -0.68 -6.83
N TYR A 323 21.08 -1.96 -6.77
CA TYR A 323 20.49 -2.63 -7.91
C TYR A 323 18.99 -2.36 -8.00
N MET A 324 18.51 -2.05 -9.20
CA MET A 324 17.11 -2.09 -9.55
C MET A 324 16.83 -3.46 -10.18
N TYR A 325 15.97 -4.23 -9.54
CA TYR A 325 15.65 -5.60 -9.94
C TYR A 325 14.47 -5.61 -10.90
N GLY A 326 14.60 -6.35 -11.99
CA GLY A 326 13.56 -6.56 -12.99
C GLY A 326 12.89 -7.92 -12.81
N TYR A 327 11.56 -7.93 -12.90
CA TYR A 327 10.73 -9.10 -12.71
C TYR A 327 9.71 -9.22 -13.83
N THR A 328 9.53 -10.40 -14.41
CA THR A 328 8.36 -10.72 -15.23
C THR A 328 7.16 -10.97 -14.34
N ILE A 329 5.96 -10.63 -14.84
CA ILE A 329 4.70 -10.83 -14.13
C ILE A 329 4.08 -12.12 -14.63
N GLN A 330 3.81 -13.05 -13.70
CA GLN A 330 3.05 -14.28 -13.95
C GLN A 330 1.62 -14.11 -13.41
N ASN A 331 0.65 -14.82 -13.97
CA ASN A 331 -0.75 -14.83 -13.53
C ASN A 331 -1.35 -13.43 -13.35
N LYS A 332 -1.06 -12.51 -14.26
CA LYS A 332 -1.36 -11.08 -14.16
C LYS A 332 -2.83 -10.79 -13.89
N SER A 333 -3.74 -11.54 -14.54
CA SER A 333 -5.18 -11.33 -14.46
C SER A 333 -5.84 -11.95 -13.21
N ALA A 334 -5.15 -12.84 -12.49
CA ALA A 334 -5.65 -13.47 -11.27
C ALA A 334 -4.91 -12.95 -10.02
N ALA A 335 -3.92 -13.69 -9.55
CA ALA A 335 -3.04 -13.35 -8.42
C ALA A 335 -1.61 -13.16 -8.95
N PRO A 336 -1.20 -11.95 -9.34
CA PRO A 336 0.08 -11.73 -10.00
C PRO A 336 1.24 -12.07 -9.09
N SER A 337 2.17 -12.88 -9.60
CA SER A 337 3.45 -13.17 -8.96
C SER A 337 4.60 -12.62 -9.80
N LEU A 338 5.77 -12.50 -9.21
CA LEU A 338 6.95 -11.89 -9.85
C LEU A 338 8.10 -12.90 -9.90
N THR A 339 8.61 -13.14 -11.12
CA THR A 339 9.80 -13.94 -11.34
C THR A 339 10.97 -13.04 -11.69
N TYR A 340 12.05 -13.11 -10.88
CA TYR A 340 13.27 -12.34 -11.12
C TYR A 340 13.86 -12.66 -12.50
N THR A 341 14.30 -11.64 -13.22
CA THR A 341 14.93 -11.82 -14.55
C THR A 341 16.31 -11.20 -14.62
N ASN A 342 16.49 -9.97 -14.12
CA ASN A 342 17.74 -9.25 -14.27
C ASN A 342 17.81 -8.07 -13.31
N ARG A 343 18.94 -7.35 -13.31
CA ARG A 343 19.14 -6.16 -12.49
C ARG A 343 19.96 -5.09 -13.21
N ILE A 344 19.74 -3.84 -12.81
CA ILE A 344 20.45 -2.67 -13.32
C ILE A 344 21.11 -1.96 -12.14
N LEU A 345 22.39 -1.65 -12.24
CA LEU A 345 23.05 -0.82 -11.22
C LEU A 345 22.60 0.62 -11.37
N MET A 346 21.96 1.15 -10.34
CA MET A 346 21.41 2.51 -10.28
C MET A 346 22.33 3.41 -9.48
N PRO A 347 22.45 4.70 -9.86
CA PRO A 347 23.20 5.66 -9.06
C PRO A 347 22.54 5.83 -7.68
N ASN A 348 23.34 6.20 -6.68
CA ASN A 348 22.82 6.56 -5.36
C ASN A 348 21.80 7.70 -5.45
N ARG A 349 21.00 7.89 -4.40
CA ARG A 349 19.96 8.94 -4.30
C ARG A 349 18.85 8.83 -5.35
N THR A 350 18.67 7.67 -5.96
CA THR A 350 17.56 7.41 -6.89
C THR A 350 16.25 7.29 -6.11
N GLN A 351 15.27 8.11 -6.46
CA GLN A 351 13.93 8.17 -5.86
C GLN A 351 12.85 7.68 -6.82
N GLY A 352 13.14 7.63 -8.11
CA GLY A 352 12.19 7.17 -9.12
C GLY A 352 12.84 7.03 -10.48
N VAL A 353 12.22 6.19 -11.31
CA VAL A 353 12.66 5.89 -12.67
C VAL A 353 11.44 5.82 -13.59
N ALA A 354 11.60 6.36 -14.80
CA ALA A 354 10.64 6.17 -15.88
C ALA A 354 11.39 5.91 -17.19
N PHE A 355 10.82 5.06 -18.03
CA PHE A 355 11.38 4.76 -19.35
C PHE A 355 10.58 5.44 -20.44
N THR A 356 11.27 6.01 -21.43
CA THR A 356 10.64 6.48 -22.67
C THR A 356 10.30 5.31 -23.57
N THR A 357 9.44 5.52 -24.55
CA THR A 357 9.12 4.51 -25.58
C THR A 357 10.36 4.07 -26.37
N SER A 358 11.37 4.95 -26.51
CA SER A 358 12.66 4.64 -27.15
C SER A 358 13.67 3.95 -26.21
N GLY A 359 13.27 3.51 -25.01
CA GLY A 359 14.12 2.81 -24.06
C GLY A 359 15.11 3.68 -23.28
N LYS A 360 15.07 5.01 -23.41
CA LYS A 360 15.86 5.88 -22.52
C LYS A 360 15.28 5.82 -21.11
N MET A 361 16.15 5.79 -20.12
CA MET A 361 15.80 5.78 -18.71
C MET A 361 15.99 7.16 -18.09
N ILE A 362 14.95 7.76 -17.55
CA ILE A 362 14.99 9.03 -16.82
C ILE A 362 14.93 8.72 -15.33
N VAL A 363 15.95 9.16 -14.61
CA VAL A 363 16.15 8.89 -13.18
C VAL A 363 15.95 10.18 -12.39
N SER A 364 15.02 10.15 -11.44
CA SER A 364 14.82 11.18 -10.44
C SER A 364 15.76 10.93 -9.28
N ARG A 365 16.70 11.87 -9.03
CA ARG A 365 17.69 11.75 -7.94
C ARG A 365 17.56 12.92 -6.98
N SER A 366 17.49 12.62 -5.70
CA SER A 366 17.28 13.62 -4.66
C SER A 366 17.80 13.15 -3.30
N CYS A 367 18.17 14.10 -2.48
CA CYS A 367 18.27 13.93 -1.03
C CYS A 367 18.10 15.28 -0.34
N GLN A 368 17.35 15.29 0.76
CA GLN A 368 17.12 16.40 1.68
C GLN A 368 16.68 17.76 1.08
N THR A 369 16.61 18.79 1.92
CA THR A 369 15.84 20.01 1.72
C THR A 369 16.43 21.03 0.74
N LYS A 370 17.70 21.40 0.91
CA LYS A 370 18.39 22.43 0.07
C LYS A 370 19.47 21.80 -0.79
N LYS A 371 20.53 21.46 -0.12
CA LYS A 371 21.61 20.61 -0.59
C LYS A 371 21.55 19.37 0.25
N GLY A 372 21.62 18.22 -0.37
CA GLY A 372 21.82 16.99 0.35
C GLY A 372 23.14 17.02 1.10
N ARG A 373 23.37 16.03 1.94
CA ARG A 373 24.68 15.84 2.56
C ARG A 373 25.77 15.86 1.47
N ARG A 374 26.90 16.50 1.74
CA ARG A 374 28.01 16.70 0.78
C ARG A 374 27.62 17.53 -0.46
N GLY A 375 26.64 18.43 -0.35
CA GLY A 375 26.32 19.39 -1.40
C GLY A 375 25.60 18.85 -2.62
N PHE A 376 25.04 17.64 -2.57
CA PHE A 376 24.28 17.09 -3.70
C PHE A 376 23.04 17.93 -3.99
N MET A 377 22.84 18.23 -5.27
CA MET A 377 21.67 18.94 -5.79
C MET A 377 20.71 17.96 -6.45
N SER A 378 19.40 18.10 -6.19
CA SER A 378 18.37 17.31 -6.85
C SER A 378 18.41 17.47 -8.36
N GLN A 379 18.23 16.37 -9.10
CA GLN A 379 18.35 16.38 -10.56
C GLN A 379 17.57 15.26 -11.23
N LEU A 380 17.28 15.45 -12.52
CA LEU A 380 16.89 14.39 -13.43
C LEU A 380 18.09 14.01 -14.28
N GLU A 381 18.39 12.73 -14.36
CA GLU A 381 19.44 12.21 -15.21
C GLU A 381 18.85 11.26 -16.26
N THR A 382 19.25 11.44 -17.50
CA THR A 382 18.84 10.57 -18.60
C THR A 382 19.99 9.65 -18.97
N TYR A 383 19.68 8.37 -19.07
CA TYR A 383 20.58 7.29 -19.46
C TYR A 383 20.08 6.62 -20.72
N GLN A 384 21.02 6.12 -21.52
CA GLN A 384 20.75 5.23 -22.65
C GLN A 384 21.27 3.84 -22.31
N PRO A 385 20.43 2.92 -21.83
CA PRO A 385 20.84 1.57 -21.57
C PRO A 385 21.14 0.83 -22.89
N THR A 386 22.18 0.02 -22.89
CA THR A 386 22.42 -1.00 -23.92
C THR A 386 22.09 -2.35 -23.31
N TRP A 387 21.06 -2.99 -23.86
CA TRP A 387 20.56 -4.26 -23.34
C TRP A 387 21.37 -5.45 -23.86
N ASP A 388 21.65 -6.41 -23.02
CA ASP A 388 22.07 -7.75 -23.39
C ASP A 388 20.83 -8.65 -23.37
N TYR A 389 20.28 -8.92 -24.51
CA TYR A 389 19.06 -9.72 -24.61
C TYR A 389 19.31 -11.20 -24.28
N THR A 390 20.56 -11.71 -24.43
CA THR A 390 20.89 -13.11 -24.12
C THR A 390 20.99 -13.33 -22.60
N LYS A 391 21.52 -12.34 -21.88
CA LYS A 391 21.66 -12.37 -20.41
C LYS A 391 20.53 -11.61 -19.71
N LEU A 392 19.57 -11.06 -20.44
CA LEU A 392 18.50 -10.19 -19.94
C LEU A 392 19.04 -9.08 -18.99
N SER A 393 20.21 -8.55 -19.28
CA SER A 393 20.91 -7.56 -18.47
C SER A 393 21.29 -6.31 -19.26
N ILE A 394 21.69 -5.25 -18.57
CA ILE A 394 22.24 -4.07 -19.22
C ILE A 394 23.76 -4.20 -19.32
N LYS A 395 24.30 -4.30 -20.54
CA LYS A 395 25.75 -4.28 -20.78
C LYS A 395 26.39 -2.95 -20.41
N LYS A 396 25.72 -1.83 -20.74
CA LYS A 396 26.25 -0.47 -20.55
C LYS A 396 25.11 0.51 -20.35
N ASN A 397 25.27 1.40 -19.38
CA ASN A 397 24.27 2.43 -19.08
C ASN A 397 24.94 3.82 -19.21
N LYS A 398 24.90 4.40 -20.41
CA LYS A 398 25.57 5.68 -20.70
C LYS A 398 24.68 6.86 -20.30
N LYS A 399 25.15 7.68 -19.34
CA LYS A 399 24.50 8.95 -19.00
C LYS A 399 24.59 9.94 -20.18
N LYS A 400 23.44 10.50 -20.58
CA LYS A 400 23.31 11.42 -21.72
C LYS A 400 23.08 12.87 -21.28
N LYS A 401 22.31 13.10 -20.21
CA LYS A 401 21.87 14.42 -19.82
C LYS A 401 21.64 14.54 -18.33
N THR A 402 21.85 15.73 -17.79
CA THR A 402 21.52 16.09 -16.40
C THR A 402 20.76 17.41 -16.38
N VAL A 403 19.63 17.46 -15.68
CA VAL A 403 18.82 18.65 -15.44
C VAL A 403 18.73 18.90 -13.94
N LYS A 404 19.30 20.00 -13.46
CA LYS A 404 19.20 20.43 -12.06
C LYS A 404 17.75 20.77 -11.71
N MET A 405 17.26 20.22 -10.61
CA MET A 405 15.89 20.30 -10.14
C MET A 405 15.79 21.00 -8.79
N PRO A 406 14.61 21.56 -8.43
CA PRO A 406 14.32 21.90 -7.04
C PRO A 406 14.46 20.68 -6.12
N PRO A 407 14.76 20.89 -4.83
CA PRO A 407 15.06 19.79 -3.91
C PRO A 407 13.85 18.88 -3.67
N MET A 408 14.16 17.66 -3.21
CA MET A 408 13.16 16.69 -2.77
C MET A 408 12.22 16.21 -3.90
N ASN A 409 12.77 16.06 -5.12
CA ASN A 409 12.06 15.37 -6.21
C ASN A 409 12.08 13.87 -5.95
N GLU A 410 10.90 13.27 -6.04
CA GLU A 410 10.61 11.88 -5.72
C GLU A 410 10.24 11.09 -6.99
N GLY A 411 9.13 10.38 -6.96
CA GLY A 411 8.65 9.56 -8.07
C GLY A 411 8.46 10.33 -9.36
N ILE A 412 8.54 9.60 -10.47
CA ILE A 412 8.49 10.11 -11.83
C ILE A 412 7.64 9.17 -12.70
N ALA A 413 6.85 9.74 -13.60
CA ALA A 413 6.09 9.01 -14.60
C ALA A 413 6.12 9.71 -15.96
N ILE A 414 5.92 8.96 -17.04
CA ILE A 414 5.78 9.50 -18.39
C ILE A 414 4.36 9.21 -18.88
N ASP A 415 3.74 10.23 -19.49
CA ASP A 415 2.47 10.06 -20.19
C ASP A 415 2.51 10.88 -21.47
N GLY A 416 2.39 10.21 -22.60
CA GLY A 416 2.55 10.80 -23.93
C GLY A 416 3.88 11.55 -24.05
N ALA A 417 3.81 12.79 -24.48
CA ALA A 417 4.99 13.65 -24.70
C ALA A 417 5.56 14.27 -23.40
N TYR A 418 4.98 13.97 -22.22
CA TYR A 418 5.35 14.65 -20.99
C TYR A 418 5.88 13.69 -19.92
N THR A 419 6.90 14.14 -19.22
CA THR A 419 7.42 13.55 -17.98
C THR A 419 6.91 14.35 -16.79
N TYR A 420 6.42 13.65 -15.78
CA TYR A 420 5.83 14.21 -14.58
C TYR A 420 6.67 13.83 -13.36
N VAL A 421 6.96 14.82 -12.51
CA VAL A 421 7.81 14.67 -11.32
C VAL A 421 7.07 15.19 -10.11
N ILE A 422 7.00 14.38 -9.04
CA ILE A 422 6.45 14.77 -7.74
C ILE A 422 7.54 15.19 -6.79
N TYR A 423 7.17 15.90 -5.73
CA TYR A 423 8.08 16.42 -4.70
C TYR A 423 7.47 16.21 -3.32
N GLU A 424 8.26 15.74 -2.37
CA GLU A 424 7.86 15.69 -0.96
C GLU A 424 8.06 17.04 -0.24
N SER A 425 8.78 17.99 -0.86
CA SER A 425 9.13 19.30 -0.31
C SER A 425 7.95 20.10 0.29
N PRO A 426 6.69 20.00 -0.17
CA PRO A 426 5.58 20.75 0.43
C PRO A 426 5.19 20.26 1.82
N ALA A 427 5.60 19.05 2.24
CA ALA A 427 5.35 18.49 3.56
C ALA A 427 6.39 18.93 4.60
N PHE A 428 7.55 19.45 4.19
CA PHE A 428 8.67 19.82 5.07
C PHE A 428 8.82 21.34 5.15
N TYR A 429 8.72 21.88 6.37
CA TYR A 429 8.70 23.32 6.57
C TYR A 429 10.06 23.96 6.28
N GLU A 430 11.16 23.27 6.55
CA GLU A 430 12.54 23.71 6.35
C GLU A 430 12.94 23.84 4.88
N CYS A 431 12.21 23.21 3.95
CA CYS A 431 12.50 23.35 2.53
C CYS A 431 12.08 24.72 2.01
N GLN A 432 13.03 25.52 1.51
CA GLN A 432 12.77 26.84 0.97
C GLN A 432 12.21 26.87 -0.46
N ALA A 433 12.42 25.80 -1.22
CA ALA A 433 12.00 25.68 -2.62
C ALA A 433 10.84 24.69 -2.81
N LYS A 434 9.80 24.83 -1.98
CA LYS A 434 8.62 23.94 -1.98
C LYS A 434 7.89 23.97 -3.32
N LEU A 435 7.33 22.80 -3.70
CA LEU A 435 6.49 22.63 -4.88
C LEU A 435 5.24 21.84 -4.52
N ASP A 436 4.06 22.47 -4.61
CA ASP A 436 2.76 21.89 -4.27
C ASP A 436 2.06 21.18 -5.44
N ARG A 437 2.84 20.78 -6.44
CA ARG A 437 2.32 20.15 -7.66
C ARG A 437 3.24 19.12 -8.24
N VAL A 438 2.66 18.14 -8.91
CA VAL A 438 3.35 17.26 -9.85
C VAL A 438 3.68 18.10 -11.07
N THR A 439 4.95 18.39 -11.29
CA THR A 439 5.39 19.24 -12.39
C THR A 439 5.57 18.49 -13.68
N ALA A 440 5.16 19.08 -14.78
CA ALA A 440 5.23 18.49 -16.13
C ALA A 440 6.37 19.11 -16.94
N PHE A 441 7.05 18.27 -17.73
CA PHE A 441 8.12 18.65 -18.66
C PHE A 441 7.89 17.94 -20.00
N LYS A 442 8.11 18.65 -21.14
CA LYS A 442 8.23 17.91 -22.41
C LYS A 442 9.39 16.93 -22.30
N THR A 443 9.14 15.66 -22.51
CA THR A 443 10.14 14.58 -22.37
C THR A 443 11.37 14.85 -23.21
N SER A 444 11.21 15.30 -24.45
CA SER A 444 12.31 15.66 -25.35
C SER A 444 13.23 16.79 -24.82
N LYS A 445 12.76 17.61 -23.88
CA LYS A 445 13.59 18.66 -23.27
C LYS A 445 14.44 18.18 -22.10
N ILE A 446 14.18 16.99 -21.59
CA ILE A 446 14.87 16.40 -20.42
C ILE A 446 15.55 15.06 -20.72
N SER A 447 15.15 14.36 -21.80
CA SER A 447 15.77 13.11 -22.26
C SER A 447 16.85 13.31 -23.33
#